data_55ebc036303c967f7101e6d40392b7be
#
_entry.id   55ebc036303c967f7101e6d40392b7be
#
_cell.length_a   1.000
_cell.length_b   1.000
_cell.length_c   1.000
_cell.angle_alpha   90.00
_cell.angle_beta   90.00
_cell.angle_gamma   90.00
#
_symmetry.space_group_name_H-M   'P 1'
#
loop_
_entity.id
_entity.type
_entity.pdbx_description
1 polymer ?
#
loop_
_entity_poly.entity_id
_entity_poly.type
_entity_poly.pdbx_seq_one_letter_code
_entity_poly.pdbx_strand_id
1 'polypeptide(L)'
;MNERIIELTEINPNDFFGAQNSTISQLKTYFPKIKIVARGNKLKIYGEPEILDEFEKRVGMLIKYYMKYNKLDENVIERLITSTGKEDKSQSGKVSDVLVHGVSGKQIKAQTENQRKMVSLMTKNDMLFAVGPAGTGKTYTAVALAVRALKEKEVRRIILTRPAVESGENLGFLPGDLKEKLDPYMQPLYDALRDMIPHERLESHLEKGIIQIAPLAFMRGRTLDNAFVILDEAQNTTHAQMKMFLTRMGVHAKFIITGDPGQIDLPRKQISGLKQALLALKDINGIAQVYLDDKDVVRHRLIKKIIKAYKSIETE
;
A
#
# COMPACT_ATOMS: atom_id res chain seq x y z
N MET A 1 5.03 -30.08 -37.31
CA MET A 1 5.15 -29.68 -35.92
C MET A 1 6.31 -28.71 -35.85
N ASN A 2 6.05 -27.45 -35.56
CA ASN A 2 7.11 -26.45 -35.51
C ASN A 2 7.80 -26.50 -34.15
N GLU A 3 9.14 -26.31 -34.16
CA GLU A 3 9.96 -26.21 -32.95
C GLU A 3 10.30 -24.74 -32.68
N ARG A 4 10.21 -24.30 -31.43
CA ARG A 4 10.77 -23.02 -30.97
C ARG A 4 11.57 -23.21 -29.69
N ILE A 5 12.50 -22.32 -29.44
CA ILE A 5 13.40 -22.35 -28.28
C ILE A 5 13.30 -21.02 -27.55
N ILE A 6 12.93 -21.05 -26.28
CA ILE A 6 12.96 -19.90 -25.38
C ILE A 6 14.19 -20.07 -24.48
N GLU A 7 15.09 -19.09 -24.51
CA GLU A 7 16.27 -19.08 -23.65
C GLU A 7 16.02 -18.24 -22.39
N LEU A 8 16.32 -18.82 -21.24
CA LEU A 8 16.28 -18.13 -19.95
C LEU A 8 17.63 -17.46 -19.71
N THR A 9 17.83 -16.29 -20.31
CA THR A 9 19.02 -15.45 -20.07
C THR A 9 18.81 -14.63 -18.79
N GLU A 10 19.83 -14.57 -17.92
CA GLU A 10 19.83 -13.82 -16.65
C GLU A 10 18.89 -14.38 -15.55
N ILE A 11 18.38 -15.60 -15.72
CA ILE A 11 17.49 -16.26 -14.75
C ILE A 11 18.09 -17.62 -14.37
N ASN A 12 18.07 -17.94 -13.06
CA ASN A 12 18.38 -19.29 -12.61
C ASN A 12 17.24 -20.25 -13.03
N PRO A 13 17.49 -21.22 -13.93
CA PRO A 13 16.45 -22.10 -14.43
C PRO A 13 15.76 -22.92 -13.31
N ASN A 14 16.50 -23.35 -12.30
CA ASN A 14 15.97 -24.15 -11.20
C ASN A 14 14.94 -23.38 -10.37
N ASP A 15 15.20 -22.09 -10.14
CA ASP A 15 14.30 -21.23 -9.39
C ASP A 15 13.06 -20.85 -10.21
N PHE A 16 13.23 -20.64 -11.52
CA PHE A 16 12.12 -20.33 -12.44
C PHE A 16 11.22 -21.53 -12.66
N PHE A 17 11.78 -22.73 -12.82
CA PHE A 17 10.99 -23.97 -12.99
C PHE A 17 10.34 -24.44 -11.69
N GLY A 18 10.82 -23.98 -10.53
CA GLY A 18 10.31 -24.33 -9.22
C GLY A 18 10.67 -25.74 -8.77
N ALA A 19 10.32 -26.06 -7.52
CA ALA A 19 10.57 -27.39 -6.96
C ALA A 19 9.90 -28.47 -7.83
N GLN A 20 10.68 -29.51 -8.19
CA GLN A 20 10.19 -30.61 -9.05
C GLN A 20 9.58 -30.15 -10.39
N ASN A 21 10.02 -29.04 -10.95
CA ASN A 21 9.47 -28.45 -12.17
C ASN A 21 7.98 -28.09 -12.09
N SER A 22 7.50 -27.64 -10.94
CA SER A 22 6.09 -27.30 -10.69
C SER A 22 5.55 -26.28 -11.71
N THR A 23 6.33 -25.26 -12.06
CA THR A 23 5.97 -24.28 -13.08
C THR A 23 5.74 -24.91 -14.46
N ILE A 24 6.62 -25.86 -14.85
CA ILE A 24 6.47 -26.56 -16.14
C ILE A 24 5.24 -27.46 -16.13
N SER A 25 4.95 -28.11 -15.01
CA SER A 25 3.76 -28.96 -14.86
C SER A 25 2.48 -28.13 -15.02
N GLN A 26 2.43 -26.94 -14.43
CA GLN A 26 1.31 -26.02 -14.61
C GLN A 26 1.19 -25.52 -16.07
N LEU A 27 2.31 -25.13 -16.69
CA LEU A 27 2.31 -24.74 -18.09
C LEU A 27 1.76 -25.83 -19.02
N LYS A 28 2.07 -27.11 -18.77
CA LYS A 28 1.50 -28.25 -19.50
C LYS A 28 -0.01 -28.38 -19.31
N THR A 29 -0.51 -28.09 -18.13
CA THR A 29 -1.96 -28.13 -17.84
C THR A 29 -2.73 -27.07 -18.64
N TYR A 30 -2.17 -25.88 -18.75
CA TYR A 30 -2.80 -24.78 -19.49
C TYR A 30 -2.61 -24.87 -21.01
N PHE A 31 -1.53 -25.53 -21.46
CA PHE A 31 -1.23 -25.73 -22.89
C PHE A 31 -1.09 -27.21 -23.26
N PRO A 32 -2.17 -27.99 -23.18
CA PRO A 32 -2.10 -29.44 -23.40
C PRO A 32 -1.69 -29.85 -24.84
N LYS A 33 -1.82 -28.94 -25.80
CA LYS A 33 -1.44 -29.15 -27.19
C LYS A 33 0.03 -28.85 -27.51
N ILE A 34 0.80 -28.38 -26.51
CA ILE A 34 2.22 -28.09 -26.66
C ILE A 34 3.06 -29.15 -25.94
N LYS A 35 4.03 -29.72 -26.62
CA LYS A 35 5.05 -30.54 -25.99
C LYS A 35 6.16 -29.63 -25.47
N ILE A 36 6.36 -29.58 -24.17
CA ILE A 36 7.36 -28.75 -23.49
C ILE A 36 8.50 -29.63 -22.98
N VAL A 37 9.75 -29.31 -23.37
CA VAL A 37 10.98 -29.97 -22.92
C VAL A 37 11.94 -28.93 -22.38
N ALA A 38 12.21 -28.98 -21.08
CA ALA A 38 13.19 -28.13 -20.42
C ALA A 38 14.55 -28.84 -20.37
N ARG A 39 15.62 -28.16 -20.80
CA ARG A 39 17.01 -28.65 -20.67
C ARG A 39 17.95 -27.47 -20.36
N GLY A 40 18.51 -27.46 -19.15
CA GLY A 40 19.35 -26.36 -18.67
C GLY A 40 18.58 -25.04 -18.69
N ASN A 41 19.12 -24.03 -19.37
CA ASN A 41 18.48 -22.71 -19.51
C ASN A 41 17.56 -22.57 -20.75
N LYS A 42 17.23 -23.70 -21.45
CA LYS A 42 16.43 -23.68 -22.67
C LYS A 42 15.12 -24.43 -22.48
N LEU A 43 14.04 -23.79 -22.91
CA LEU A 43 12.71 -24.37 -23.08
C LEU A 43 12.46 -24.63 -24.55
N LYS A 44 12.45 -25.91 -24.95
CA LYS A 44 12.06 -26.33 -26.30
C LYS A 44 10.58 -26.64 -26.31
N ILE A 45 9.86 -26.05 -27.24
CA ILE A 45 8.41 -26.20 -27.39
C ILE A 45 8.06 -26.65 -28.79
N TYR A 46 7.09 -27.57 -28.89
CA TYR A 46 6.64 -28.15 -30.15
C TYR A 46 5.11 -28.05 -30.23
N GLY A 47 4.59 -27.51 -31.33
CA GLY A 47 3.14 -27.33 -31.50
C GLY A 47 2.76 -26.64 -32.81
N GLU A 48 1.52 -26.20 -32.89
CA GLU A 48 1.02 -25.37 -34.00
C GLU A 48 1.50 -23.92 -33.86
N PRO A 49 1.77 -23.18 -34.96
CA PRO A 49 2.38 -21.85 -34.89
C PRO A 49 1.62 -20.87 -34.02
N GLU A 50 0.30 -20.80 -34.14
CA GLU A 50 -0.55 -19.87 -33.38
C GLU A 50 -0.52 -20.14 -31.88
N ILE A 51 -0.49 -21.43 -31.48
CA ILE A 51 -0.43 -21.82 -30.07
C ILE A 51 0.97 -21.57 -29.50
N LEU A 52 2.01 -21.74 -30.31
CA LEU A 52 3.38 -21.42 -29.92
C LEU A 52 3.58 -19.91 -29.72
N ASP A 53 2.97 -19.07 -30.55
CA ASP A 53 3.01 -17.60 -30.41
C ASP A 53 2.36 -17.15 -29.09
N GLU A 54 1.21 -17.73 -28.75
CA GLU A 54 0.55 -17.45 -27.49
C GLU A 54 1.37 -17.93 -26.29
N PHE A 55 1.94 -19.13 -26.37
CA PHE A 55 2.79 -19.69 -25.32
C PHE A 55 4.03 -18.80 -25.08
N GLU A 56 4.76 -18.39 -26.12
CA GLU A 56 5.90 -17.51 -26.00
C GLU A 56 5.54 -16.17 -25.36
N LYS A 57 4.42 -15.57 -25.76
CA LYS A 57 3.92 -14.34 -25.13
C LYS A 57 3.66 -14.51 -23.64
N ARG A 58 3.04 -15.63 -23.22
CA ARG A 58 2.71 -15.93 -21.83
C ARG A 58 3.96 -16.21 -20.98
N VAL A 59 4.85 -17.04 -21.49
CA VAL A 59 6.13 -17.34 -20.83
C VAL A 59 6.99 -16.07 -20.74
N GLY A 60 7.00 -15.23 -21.76
CA GLY A 60 7.67 -13.92 -21.71
C GLY A 60 7.13 -13.00 -20.61
N MET A 61 5.82 -13.05 -20.30
CA MET A 61 5.24 -12.33 -19.16
C MET A 61 5.70 -12.93 -17.81
N LEU A 62 5.76 -14.25 -17.70
CA LEU A 62 6.27 -14.94 -16.50
C LEU A 62 7.76 -14.63 -16.26
N ILE A 63 8.57 -14.61 -17.33
CA ILE A 63 10.00 -14.23 -17.25
C ILE A 63 10.15 -12.81 -16.73
N LYS A 64 9.43 -11.84 -17.32
CA LYS A 64 9.46 -10.43 -16.87
C LYS A 64 9.02 -10.28 -15.42
N TYR A 65 8.00 -11.02 -15.02
CA TYR A 65 7.54 -11.02 -13.63
C TYR A 65 8.59 -11.60 -12.69
N TYR A 66 9.20 -12.73 -13.07
CA TYR A 66 10.26 -13.37 -12.27
C TYR A 66 11.49 -12.46 -12.13
N MET A 67 11.93 -11.83 -13.23
CA MET A 67 13.06 -10.87 -13.18
C MET A 67 12.79 -9.72 -12.22
N LYS A 68 11.53 -9.27 -12.13
CA LYS A 68 11.15 -8.16 -11.24
C LYS A 68 10.99 -8.56 -9.77
N TYR A 69 10.46 -9.76 -9.51
CA TYR A 69 10.03 -10.16 -8.15
C TYR A 69 10.82 -11.35 -7.59
N ASN A 70 11.67 -11.98 -8.40
CA ASN A 70 12.47 -13.19 -8.09
C ASN A 70 11.68 -14.33 -7.44
N LYS A 71 10.38 -14.44 -7.78
CA LYS A 71 9.45 -15.46 -7.27
C LYS A 71 8.29 -15.68 -8.23
N LEU A 72 7.94 -16.96 -8.45
CA LEU A 72 6.70 -17.39 -9.11
C LEU A 72 5.94 -18.28 -8.12
N ASP A 73 4.70 -17.95 -7.83
CA ASP A 73 3.77 -18.84 -7.14
C ASP A 73 2.62 -19.29 -8.07
N GLU A 74 1.92 -20.34 -7.69
CA GLU A 74 0.86 -20.94 -8.50
C GLU A 74 -0.22 -19.95 -8.93
N ASN A 75 -0.63 -19.07 -8.04
CA ASN A 75 -1.65 -18.04 -8.32
C ASN A 75 -1.17 -17.02 -9.36
N VAL A 76 0.11 -16.68 -9.34
CA VAL A 76 0.72 -15.75 -10.31
C VAL A 76 0.78 -16.41 -11.68
N ILE A 77 1.21 -17.68 -11.74
CA ILE A 77 1.29 -18.45 -12.98
C ILE A 77 -0.11 -18.56 -13.60
N GLU A 78 -1.11 -18.99 -12.82
CA GLU A 78 -2.49 -19.07 -13.27
C GLU A 78 -3.00 -17.74 -13.84
N ARG A 79 -2.84 -16.66 -13.09
CA ARG A 79 -3.30 -15.34 -13.49
C ARG A 79 -2.66 -14.86 -14.80
N LEU A 80 -1.34 -15.03 -14.97
CA LEU A 80 -0.62 -14.55 -16.15
C LEU A 80 -0.91 -15.42 -17.38
N ILE A 81 -1.25 -16.69 -17.19
CA ILE A 81 -1.58 -17.60 -18.28
C ILE A 81 -3.04 -17.47 -18.70
N THR A 82 -3.99 -17.32 -17.76
CA THR A 82 -5.43 -17.28 -18.06
C THR A 82 -5.93 -15.91 -18.48
N SER A 83 -5.14 -14.84 -18.28
CA SER A 83 -5.50 -13.50 -18.77
C SER A 83 -5.64 -13.52 -20.28
N THR A 84 -6.87 -13.53 -20.78
CA THR A 84 -7.20 -13.53 -22.23
C THR A 84 -6.54 -12.34 -22.94
N GLY A 85 -5.78 -12.64 -23.99
CA GLY A 85 -4.96 -11.70 -24.77
C GLY A 85 -5.73 -10.65 -25.59
N LYS A 86 -6.72 -10.01 -25.01
CA LYS A 86 -7.17 -8.70 -25.46
C LYS A 86 -6.23 -7.69 -24.83
N GLU A 87 -5.32 -7.17 -25.61
CA GLU A 87 -4.70 -5.89 -25.35
C GLU A 87 -5.82 -4.83 -25.32
N ASP A 88 -6.51 -4.76 -24.19
CA ASP A 88 -7.18 -3.53 -23.80
C ASP A 88 -6.09 -2.51 -23.58
N LYS A 89 -5.79 -1.72 -24.58
CA LYS A 89 -5.00 -0.48 -24.49
C LYS A 89 -5.60 0.52 -23.47
N SER A 90 -6.71 0.14 -22.82
CA SER A 90 -7.36 0.84 -21.71
C SER A 90 -6.96 0.36 -20.32
N GLN A 91 -6.04 -0.65 -20.19
CA GLN A 91 -5.63 -1.20 -18.88
C GLN A 91 -4.14 -1.02 -18.56
N SER A 92 -3.47 -0.05 -19.13
CA SER A 92 -2.22 0.46 -18.55
C SER A 92 -2.53 1.26 -17.28
N GLY A 93 -3.14 0.61 -16.27
CA GLY A 93 -3.56 1.31 -15.05
C GLY A 93 -4.43 0.54 -14.07
N LYS A 94 -4.86 -0.68 -14.33
CA LYS A 94 -5.46 -1.49 -13.26
C LYS A 94 -4.35 -2.00 -12.35
N VAL A 95 -3.96 -1.13 -11.42
CA VAL A 95 -3.34 -1.53 -10.16
C VAL A 95 -4.16 -2.70 -9.62
N SER A 96 -3.52 -3.83 -9.35
CA SER A 96 -4.17 -4.96 -8.68
C SER A 96 -4.95 -4.39 -7.50
N ASP A 97 -6.27 -4.61 -7.43
CA ASP A 97 -7.09 -4.13 -6.31
C ASP A 97 -6.58 -4.66 -4.96
N VAL A 98 -5.84 -5.78 -4.98
CA VAL A 98 -5.18 -6.35 -3.79
C VAL A 98 -3.91 -5.58 -3.50
N LEU A 99 -3.90 -4.88 -2.38
CA LEU A 99 -2.75 -4.12 -1.88
C LEU A 99 -1.77 -5.02 -1.13
N VAL A 100 -2.30 -5.86 -0.24
CA VAL A 100 -1.51 -6.75 0.62
C VAL A 100 -2.29 -8.04 0.88
N HIS A 101 -1.60 -9.16 0.96
CA HIS A 101 -2.11 -10.36 1.60
C HIS A 101 -1.78 -10.27 3.08
N GLY A 102 -2.83 -10.10 3.90
CA GLY A 102 -2.75 -9.96 5.35
C GLY A 102 -2.70 -11.32 6.06
N VAL A 103 -2.96 -11.28 7.36
CA VAL A 103 -2.97 -12.46 8.22
C VAL A 103 -4.07 -13.44 7.77
N SER A 104 -3.81 -14.74 7.86
CA SER A 104 -4.74 -15.82 7.47
C SER A 104 -5.22 -15.75 6.00
N GLY A 105 -4.41 -15.18 5.10
CA GLY A 105 -4.75 -15.09 3.67
C GLY A 105 -5.79 -14.01 3.32
N LYS A 106 -6.18 -13.16 4.27
CA LYS A 106 -7.10 -12.02 4.04
C LYS A 106 -6.53 -11.11 2.95
N GLN A 107 -7.26 -10.95 1.85
CA GLN A 107 -6.89 -10.02 0.79
C GLN A 107 -7.31 -8.59 1.18
N ILE A 108 -6.34 -7.71 1.35
CA ILE A 108 -6.58 -6.29 1.63
C ILE A 108 -6.59 -5.56 0.29
N LYS A 109 -7.74 -4.96 -0.03
CA LYS A 109 -8.02 -4.34 -1.34
C LYS A 109 -8.42 -2.88 -1.20
N ALA A 110 -8.15 -2.10 -2.23
CA ALA A 110 -8.78 -0.79 -2.40
C ALA A 110 -10.26 -1.01 -2.77
N GLN A 111 -11.17 -0.76 -1.83
CA GLN A 111 -12.59 -1.09 -1.97
C GLN A 111 -13.35 -0.05 -2.79
N THR A 112 -12.95 1.22 -2.68
CA THR A 112 -13.64 2.34 -3.33
C THR A 112 -12.82 2.96 -4.47
N GLU A 113 -13.46 3.77 -5.30
CA GLU A 113 -12.78 4.44 -6.41
C GLU A 113 -11.69 5.41 -5.90
N ASN A 114 -11.98 6.17 -4.83
CA ASN A 114 -11.00 7.12 -4.30
C ASN A 114 -9.85 6.40 -3.58
N GLN A 115 -10.09 5.23 -2.95
CA GLN A 115 -9.00 4.39 -2.46
C GLN A 115 -8.11 3.87 -3.61
N ARG A 116 -8.70 3.48 -4.76
CA ARG A 116 -7.92 3.12 -5.97
C ARG A 116 -7.13 4.31 -6.52
N LYS A 117 -7.70 5.53 -6.46
CA LYS A 117 -6.97 6.77 -6.80
C LYS A 117 -5.79 7.01 -5.87
N MET A 118 -5.96 6.80 -4.54
CA MET A 118 -4.82 6.86 -3.59
C MET A 118 -3.66 5.97 -4.05
N VAL A 119 -3.97 4.70 -4.39
CA VAL A 119 -2.97 3.73 -4.85
C VAL A 119 -2.26 4.21 -6.11
N SER A 120 -3.02 4.62 -7.12
CA SER A 120 -2.49 5.10 -8.40
C SER A 120 -1.64 6.37 -8.24
N LEU A 121 -2.08 7.32 -7.42
CA LEU A 121 -1.36 8.56 -7.18
C LEU A 121 -0.06 8.32 -6.41
N MET A 122 -0.06 7.43 -5.39
CA MET A 122 1.14 7.11 -4.62
C MET A 122 2.22 6.41 -5.45
N THR A 123 1.83 5.65 -6.48
CA THR A 123 2.78 5.02 -7.39
C THR A 123 3.53 6.06 -8.25
N LYS A 124 2.89 7.20 -8.55
CA LYS A 124 3.43 8.24 -9.45
C LYS A 124 4.06 9.43 -8.72
N ASN A 125 3.85 9.55 -7.43
CA ASN A 125 4.27 10.69 -6.63
C ASN A 125 5.04 10.23 -5.41
N ASP A 126 5.83 11.13 -4.82
CA ASP A 126 6.58 10.86 -3.60
C ASP A 126 5.81 11.28 -2.35
N MET A 127 4.84 12.18 -2.50
CA MET A 127 3.97 12.64 -1.42
C MET A 127 2.51 12.63 -1.83
N LEU A 128 1.64 12.15 -0.92
CA LEU A 128 0.20 12.10 -1.13
C LEU A 128 -0.54 12.64 0.09
N PHE A 129 -1.43 13.59 -0.13
CA PHE A 129 -2.44 13.99 0.85
C PHE A 129 -3.74 13.23 0.57
N ALA A 130 -4.21 12.44 1.53
CA ALA A 130 -5.47 11.71 1.46
C ALA A 130 -6.45 12.28 2.51
N VAL A 131 -7.41 13.04 2.04
CA VAL A 131 -8.27 13.90 2.85
C VAL A 131 -9.73 13.46 2.72
N GLY A 132 -10.47 13.45 3.81
CA GLY A 132 -11.90 13.14 3.77
C GLY A 132 -12.45 12.67 5.12
N PRO A 133 -13.77 12.35 5.19
CA PRO A 133 -14.44 11.99 6.44
C PRO A 133 -13.87 10.74 7.12
N ALA A 134 -14.12 10.63 8.42
CA ALA A 134 -13.77 9.42 9.18
C ALA A 134 -14.48 8.18 8.61
N GLY A 135 -13.79 7.03 8.63
CA GLY A 135 -14.33 5.75 8.16
C GLY A 135 -14.27 5.52 6.64
N THR A 136 -13.63 6.40 5.88
CA THR A 136 -13.37 6.20 4.45
C THR A 136 -12.16 5.32 4.16
N GLY A 137 -11.47 4.81 5.19
CA GLY A 137 -10.34 3.90 5.07
C GLY A 137 -9.01 4.57 4.68
N LYS A 138 -8.85 5.89 4.84
CA LYS A 138 -7.61 6.63 4.54
C LYS A 138 -6.39 6.01 5.18
N THR A 139 -6.40 5.93 6.51
CA THR A 139 -5.30 5.39 7.31
C THR A 139 -5.02 3.93 6.99
N TYR A 140 -6.07 3.11 6.90
CA TYR A 140 -5.95 1.69 6.58
C TYR A 140 -5.33 1.46 5.20
N THR A 141 -5.76 2.21 4.18
CA THR A 141 -5.20 2.15 2.82
C THR A 141 -3.75 2.65 2.81
N ALA A 142 -3.44 3.72 3.55
CA ALA A 142 -2.07 4.23 3.67
C ALA A 142 -1.12 3.19 4.29
N VAL A 143 -1.56 2.52 5.39
CA VAL A 143 -0.78 1.44 6.02
C VAL A 143 -0.60 0.25 5.07
N ALA A 144 -1.64 -0.12 4.30
CA ALA A 144 -1.52 -1.18 3.30
C ALA A 144 -0.50 -0.85 2.22
N LEU A 145 -0.45 0.39 1.74
CA LEU A 145 0.54 0.86 0.78
C LEU A 145 1.96 0.80 1.36
N ALA A 146 2.13 1.21 2.62
CA ALA A 146 3.43 1.15 3.30
C ALA A 146 3.92 -0.29 3.49
N VAL A 147 3.04 -1.19 3.93
CA VAL A 147 3.36 -2.62 4.09
C VAL A 147 3.71 -3.25 2.74
N ARG A 148 3.01 -2.88 1.66
CA ARG A 148 3.34 -3.33 0.30
C ARG A 148 4.73 -2.86 -0.11
N ALA A 149 5.03 -1.58 0.04
CA ALA A 149 6.33 -1.00 -0.31
C ALA A 149 7.49 -1.65 0.48
N LEU A 150 7.26 -1.98 1.77
CA LEU A 150 8.24 -2.70 2.57
C LEU A 150 8.43 -4.15 2.08
N LYS A 151 7.35 -4.87 1.77
CA LYS A 151 7.40 -6.24 1.22
C LYS A 151 8.07 -6.30 -0.15
N GLU A 152 7.83 -5.29 -1.00
CA GLU A 152 8.43 -5.13 -2.33
C GLU A 152 9.84 -4.55 -2.29
N LYS A 153 10.37 -4.24 -1.10
CA LYS A 153 11.69 -3.65 -0.86
C LYS A 153 11.90 -2.28 -1.53
N GLU A 154 10.81 -1.57 -1.83
CA GLU A 154 10.87 -0.18 -2.31
C GLU A 154 11.38 0.75 -1.23
N VAL A 155 11.08 0.42 0.04
CA VAL A 155 11.57 1.13 1.22
C VAL A 155 12.17 0.15 2.23
N ARG A 156 13.02 0.66 3.12
CA ARG A 156 13.68 -0.14 4.17
C ARG A 156 12.92 -0.12 5.49
N ARG A 157 12.06 0.87 5.72
CA ARG A 157 11.32 1.06 6.98
C ARG A 157 9.99 1.76 6.76
N ILE A 158 9.09 1.53 7.72
CA ILE A 158 7.81 2.23 7.83
C ILE A 158 7.85 3.09 9.07
N ILE A 159 7.43 4.34 8.97
CA ILE A 159 7.32 5.27 10.09
C ILE A 159 5.90 5.79 10.14
N LEU A 160 5.20 5.49 11.24
CA LEU A 160 3.84 5.93 11.49
C LEU A 160 3.86 6.98 12.59
N THR A 161 3.20 8.10 12.34
CA THR A 161 3.16 9.18 13.31
C THR A 161 1.80 9.86 13.36
N ARG A 162 1.46 10.36 14.53
CA ARG A 162 0.27 11.18 14.80
C ARG A 162 0.64 12.40 15.62
N PRO A 163 -0.05 13.55 15.45
CA PRO A 163 0.03 14.62 16.42
C PRO A 163 -0.55 14.15 17.76
N ALA A 164 0.12 14.45 18.83
CA ALA A 164 -0.43 14.27 20.16
C ALA A 164 -1.37 15.45 20.43
N VAL A 165 -2.68 15.22 20.42
CA VAL A 165 -3.69 16.23 20.75
C VAL A 165 -4.47 15.71 21.95
N GLU A 166 -4.59 16.53 22.96
CA GLU A 166 -5.45 16.26 24.09
C GLU A 166 -6.92 16.47 23.69
N SER A 167 -7.59 15.39 23.27
CA SER A 167 -9.04 15.45 22.95
C SER A 167 -9.83 15.48 24.27
N GLY A 168 -9.86 16.62 24.95
CA GLY A 168 -10.69 16.82 26.14
C GLY A 168 -10.20 16.13 27.44
N GLU A 169 -9.26 15.20 27.38
CA GLU A 169 -8.62 14.58 28.53
C GLU A 169 -7.18 15.06 28.62
N ASN A 170 -6.82 15.67 29.74
CA ASN A 170 -5.45 16.13 29.97
C ASN A 170 -4.52 14.92 30.14
N LEU A 171 -3.62 14.70 29.19
CA LEU A 171 -2.56 13.67 29.22
C LEU A 171 -1.74 13.72 30.54
N GLY A 172 -1.71 14.87 31.20
CA GLY A 172 -1.07 15.07 32.51
C GLY A 172 -1.63 14.21 33.65
N PHE A 173 -2.89 13.78 33.57
CA PHE A 173 -3.55 12.96 34.60
C PHE A 173 -3.39 11.44 34.40
N LEU A 174 -2.91 10.97 33.25
CA LEU A 174 -2.66 9.55 33.03
C LEU A 174 -1.37 9.12 33.74
N PRO A 175 -1.36 7.99 34.48
CA PRO A 175 -0.15 7.42 35.07
C PRO A 175 0.77 6.89 33.93
N GLY A 176 2.08 6.83 34.24
CA GLY A 176 3.07 6.28 33.31
C GLY A 176 3.96 7.30 32.61
N ASP A 177 4.92 6.82 31.85
CA ASP A 177 5.80 7.67 31.05
C ASP A 177 5.08 8.25 29.81
N LEU A 178 5.74 9.17 29.09
CA LEU A 178 5.13 9.84 27.94
C LEU A 178 4.75 8.85 26.83
N LYS A 179 5.47 7.74 26.70
CA LYS A 179 5.21 6.71 25.69
C LYS A 179 3.96 5.92 26.05
N GLU A 180 3.85 5.48 27.30
CA GLU A 180 2.69 4.76 27.80
C GLU A 180 1.39 5.58 27.69
N LYS A 181 1.48 6.90 27.95
CA LYS A 181 0.36 7.83 27.83
C LYS A 181 -0.11 8.01 26.37
N LEU A 182 0.79 7.88 25.40
CA LEU A 182 0.49 8.09 23.99
C LEU A 182 0.12 6.79 23.24
N ASP A 183 0.46 5.62 23.78
CA ASP A 183 0.16 4.32 23.16
C ASP A 183 -1.33 4.12 22.80
N PRO A 184 -2.33 4.51 23.63
CA PRO A 184 -3.74 4.41 23.28
C PRO A 184 -4.10 5.18 21.99
N TYR A 185 -3.48 6.33 21.76
CA TYR A 185 -3.73 7.14 20.55
C TYR A 185 -3.11 6.51 19.29
N MET A 186 -2.11 5.65 19.45
CA MET A 186 -1.45 4.94 18.37
C MET A 186 -2.12 3.60 18.04
N GLN A 187 -3.05 3.13 18.88
CA GLN A 187 -3.70 1.82 18.76
C GLN A 187 -4.29 1.56 17.36
N PRO A 188 -4.99 2.51 16.69
CA PRO A 188 -5.53 2.27 15.36
C PRO A 188 -4.46 1.97 14.29
N LEU A 189 -3.23 2.46 14.48
CA LEU A 189 -2.10 2.16 13.59
C LEU A 189 -1.56 0.76 13.84
N TYR A 190 -1.47 0.35 15.11
CA TYR A 190 -1.12 -1.04 15.48
C TYR A 190 -2.14 -2.03 14.94
N ASP A 191 -3.45 -1.74 15.06
CA ASP A 191 -4.52 -2.62 14.61
C ASP A 191 -4.47 -2.81 13.08
N ALA A 192 -4.23 -1.74 12.34
CA ALA A 192 -4.05 -1.82 10.89
C ALA A 192 -2.83 -2.70 10.52
N LEU A 193 -1.71 -2.57 11.23
CA LEU A 193 -0.52 -3.39 10.99
C LEU A 193 -0.76 -4.87 11.34
N ARG A 194 -1.46 -5.16 12.44
CA ARG A 194 -1.80 -6.53 12.86
C ARG A 194 -2.68 -7.28 11.85
N ASP A 195 -3.54 -6.57 11.15
CA ASP A 195 -4.33 -7.13 10.03
C ASP A 195 -3.46 -7.55 8.83
N MET A 196 -2.29 -6.92 8.66
CA MET A 196 -1.46 -7.00 7.45
C MET A 196 -0.16 -7.79 7.63
N ILE A 197 0.33 -7.89 8.85
CA ILE A 197 1.60 -8.53 9.20
C ILE A 197 1.36 -9.52 10.34
N PRO A 198 1.82 -10.79 10.22
CA PRO A 198 1.74 -11.76 11.32
C PRO A 198 2.41 -11.23 12.59
N HIS A 199 1.85 -11.55 13.75
CA HIS A 199 2.24 -11.01 15.05
C HIS A 199 3.74 -11.10 15.31
N GLU A 200 4.33 -12.28 15.23
CA GLU A 200 5.77 -12.51 15.47
C GLU A 200 6.66 -11.64 14.55
N ARG A 201 6.24 -11.49 13.30
CA ARG A 201 6.96 -10.67 12.33
C ARG A 201 6.82 -9.18 12.60
N LEU A 202 5.64 -8.74 13.06
CA LEU A 202 5.39 -7.36 13.43
C LEU A 202 6.24 -6.98 14.65
N GLU A 203 6.28 -7.81 15.69
CA GLU A 203 7.13 -7.60 16.87
C GLU A 203 8.60 -7.51 16.49
N SER A 204 9.11 -8.48 15.72
CA SER A 204 10.49 -8.43 15.23
C SER A 204 10.79 -7.16 14.41
N HIS A 205 9.83 -6.64 13.64
CA HIS A 205 10.02 -5.41 12.89
C HIS A 205 10.01 -4.16 13.78
N LEU A 206 9.21 -4.14 14.83
CA LEU A 206 9.19 -3.07 15.84
C LEU A 206 10.50 -3.05 16.65
N GLU A 207 10.96 -4.19 17.14
CA GLU A 207 12.22 -4.33 17.89
C GLU A 207 13.44 -3.89 17.07
N LYS A 208 13.50 -4.29 15.79
CA LYS A 208 14.58 -3.92 14.85
C LYS A 208 14.47 -2.48 14.31
N GLY A 209 13.42 -1.75 14.67
CA GLY A 209 13.17 -0.40 14.15
C GLY A 209 12.87 -0.34 12.65
N ILE A 210 12.50 -1.48 12.04
CA ILE A 210 12.02 -1.54 10.64
C ILE A 210 10.64 -0.87 10.55
N ILE A 211 9.80 -1.08 11.56
CA ILE A 211 8.54 -0.37 11.76
C ILE A 211 8.67 0.47 13.01
N GLN A 212 8.37 1.76 12.91
CA GLN A 212 8.39 2.70 14.01
C GLN A 212 7.04 3.38 14.13
N ILE A 213 6.50 3.43 15.34
CA ILE A 213 5.29 4.18 15.67
C ILE A 213 5.67 5.18 16.74
N ALA A 214 5.53 6.46 16.46
CA ALA A 214 5.96 7.51 17.40
C ALA A 214 5.14 8.79 17.20
N PRO A 215 4.96 9.58 18.26
CA PRO A 215 4.34 10.91 18.16
C PRO A 215 5.09 11.82 17.21
N LEU A 216 4.35 12.76 16.59
CA LEU A 216 4.90 13.69 15.60
C LEU A 216 6.10 14.51 16.13
N ALA A 217 6.10 14.84 17.42
CA ALA A 217 7.20 15.58 18.04
C ALA A 217 8.56 14.88 17.91
N PHE A 218 8.58 13.53 17.88
CA PHE A 218 9.79 12.73 17.76
C PHE A 218 10.37 12.70 16.33
N MET A 219 9.69 13.32 15.36
CA MET A 219 10.20 13.48 14.00
C MET A 219 11.15 14.69 13.87
N ARG A 220 11.16 15.58 14.86
CA ARG A 220 12.01 16.78 14.85
C ARG A 220 13.50 16.43 14.82
N GLY A 221 14.26 17.08 13.92
CA GLY A 221 15.71 16.86 13.79
C GLY A 221 16.10 15.57 13.06
N ARG A 222 15.16 14.77 12.59
CA ARG A 222 15.42 13.55 11.82
C ARG A 222 15.40 13.84 10.32
N THR A 223 16.13 13.01 9.54
CA THR A 223 15.95 12.85 8.10
C THR A 223 15.43 11.43 7.84
N LEU A 224 14.34 11.31 7.11
CA LEU A 224 13.60 10.07 6.94
C LEU A 224 13.89 9.47 5.56
N ASP A 225 15.10 8.91 5.40
CA ASP A 225 15.56 8.29 4.16
C ASP A 225 15.06 6.86 3.99
N ASN A 226 14.84 6.44 2.74
CA ASN A 226 14.45 5.06 2.39
C ASN A 226 13.26 4.55 3.22
N ALA A 227 12.30 5.42 3.50
CA ALA A 227 11.20 5.16 4.42
C ALA A 227 9.85 5.47 3.77
N PHE A 228 8.85 4.64 4.11
CA PHE A 228 7.45 5.00 3.89
C PHE A 228 6.90 5.62 5.16
N VAL A 229 6.53 6.88 5.10
CA VAL A 229 6.15 7.68 6.26
C VAL A 229 4.68 8.06 6.19
N ILE A 230 3.95 7.83 7.27
CA ILE A 230 2.53 8.18 7.37
C ILE A 230 2.35 9.16 8.52
N LEU A 231 1.78 10.33 8.21
CA LEU A 231 1.22 11.23 9.22
C LEU A 231 -0.29 11.08 9.23
N ASP A 232 -0.82 10.49 10.27
CA ASP A 232 -2.26 10.30 10.45
C ASP A 232 -2.86 11.37 11.36
N GLU A 233 -4.16 11.66 11.22
CA GLU A 233 -4.88 12.75 11.90
C GLU A 233 -4.22 14.13 11.73
N ALA A 234 -3.73 14.39 10.54
CA ALA A 234 -2.93 15.56 10.21
C ALA A 234 -3.68 16.90 10.35
N GLN A 235 -5.02 16.89 10.38
CA GLN A 235 -5.82 18.08 10.66
C GLN A 235 -5.51 18.68 12.04
N ASN A 236 -5.00 17.85 12.96
CA ASN A 236 -4.63 18.22 14.32
C ASN A 236 -3.17 18.69 14.44
N THR A 237 -2.52 19.01 13.33
CA THR A 237 -1.20 19.69 13.34
C THR A 237 -1.35 21.19 13.24
N THR A 238 -0.46 21.90 13.92
CA THR A 238 -0.25 23.33 13.66
C THR A 238 0.55 23.53 12.36
N HIS A 239 0.56 24.76 11.83
CA HIS A 239 1.40 25.12 10.68
C HIS A 239 2.89 24.76 10.88
N ALA A 240 3.43 25.08 12.04
CA ALA A 240 4.83 24.81 12.36
C ALA A 240 5.14 23.31 12.42
N GLN A 241 4.23 22.50 12.99
CA GLN A 241 4.36 21.04 13.05
C GLN A 241 4.27 20.42 11.67
N MET A 242 3.30 20.83 10.84
CA MET A 242 3.18 20.36 9.47
C MET A 242 4.41 20.67 8.65
N LYS A 243 4.87 21.93 8.66
CA LYS A 243 6.10 22.35 7.96
C LYS A 243 7.32 21.57 8.46
N MET A 244 7.47 21.41 9.77
CA MET A 244 8.53 20.60 10.38
C MET A 244 8.52 19.20 9.83
N PHE A 245 7.35 18.52 9.80
CA PHE A 245 7.22 17.15 9.34
C PHE A 245 7.53 16.99 7.85
N LEU A 246 6.94 17.80 7.01
CA LEU A 246 7.12 17.72 5.55
C LEU A 246 8.59 17.90 5.14
N THR A 247 9.32 18.73 5.88
CA THR A 247 10.76 18.96 5.65
C THR A 247 11.66 17.84 6.20
N ARG A 248 11.11 16.77 6.76
CA ARG A 248 11.87 15.56 7.17
C ARG A 248 12.05 14.57 6.03
N MET A 249 11.41 14.79 4.90
CA MET A 249 11.50 13.91 3.75
C MET A 249 12.94 13.79 3.27
N GLY A 250 13.46 12.59 3.27
CA GLY A 250 14.81 12.26 2.84
C GLY A 250 14.83 11.54 1.49
N VAL A 251 15.98 11.04 1.11
CA VAL A 251 16.21 10.36 -0.18
C VAL A 251 15.42 9.06 -0.24
N HIS A 252 14.75 8.80 -1.36
CA HIS A 252 13.91 7.60 -1.58
C HIS A 252 12.82 7.40 -0.51
N ALA A 253 12.29 8.48 0.05
CA ALA A 253 11.17 8.42 0.96
C ALA A 253 9.84 8.59 0.22
N LYS A 254 8.79 7.95 0.76
CA LYS A 254 7.40 8.09 0.34
C LYS A 254 6.58 8.58 1.52
N PHE A 255 5.81 9.66 1.33
CA PHE A 255 5.01 10.26 2.39
C PHE A 255 3.53 10.17 2.08
N ILE A 256 2.71 9.72 3.03
CA ILE A 256 1.24 9.87 2.98
C ILE A 256 0.79 10.67 4.20
N ILE A 257 0.01 11.69 3.94
CA ILE A 257 -0.61 12.54 4.96
C ILE A 257 -2.12 12.29 4.93
N THR A 258 -2.67 11.72 6.00
CA THR A 258 -4.10 11.44 6.13
C THR A 258 -4.74 12.40 7.12
N GLY A 259 -5.99 12.82 6.86
CA GLY A 259 -6.70 13.71 7.75
C GLY A 259 -8.15 13.99 7.37
N ASP A 260 -8.89 14.51 8.33
CA ASP A 260 -10.28 14.97 8.17
C ASP A 260 -10.39 16.45 8.52
N PRO A 261 -10.49 17.35 7.54
CA PRO A 261 -10.59 18.79 7.80
C PRO A 261 -11.86 19.21 8.58
N GLY A 262 -12.83 18.29 8.72
CA GLY A 262 -14.05 18.51 9.49
C GLY A 262 -13.91 18.18 10.99
N GLN A 263 -12.85 17.43 11.37
CA GLN A 263 -12.63 16.99 12.75
C GLN A 263 -11.35 17.59 13.33
N ILE A 264 -11.36 18.89 13.54
CA ILE A 264 -10.20 19.63 14.08
C ILE A 264 -10.37 19.78 15.59
N ASP A 265 -9.49 19.12 16.37
CA ASP A 265 -9.44 19.18 17.83
C ASP A 265 -8.43 20.20 18.36
N LEU A 266 -7.85 21.03 17.47
CA LEU A 266 -6.94 22.10 17.87
C LEU A 266 -7.68 23.19 18.67
N PRO A 267 -6.99 23.87 19.62
CA PRO A 267 -7.53 25.02 20.31
C PRO A 267 -8.07 26.07 19.33
N ARG A 268 -9.20 26.70 19.65
CA ARG A 268 -9.99 27.62 18.76
C ARG A 268 -9.17 28.70 18.04
N LYS A 269 -8.01 29.10 18.57
CA LYS A 269 -7.13 30.12 17.98
C LYS A 269 -6.08 29.56 17.02
N GLN A 270 -5.97 28.24 16.88
CA GLN A 270 -4.97 27.62 16.03
C GLN A 270 -5.57 27.15 14.70
N ILE A 271 -4.90 27.50 13.62
CA ILE A 271 -5.26 27.09 12.27
C ILE A 271 -4.61 25.74 11.96
N SER A 272 -5.40 24.81 11.42
CA SER A 272 -4.89 23.50 10.99
C SER A 272 -3.82 23.64 9.92
N GLY A 273 -2.65 23.06 10.18
CA GLY A 273 -1.53 23.00 9.25
C GLY A 273 -1.87 22.18 7.99
N LEU A 274 -2.78 21.21 8.09
CA LEU A 274 -3.25 20.43 6.94
C LEU A 274 -3.93 21.34 5.91
N LYS A 275 -4.86 22.22 6.33
CA LYS A 275 -5.55 23.14 5.41
C LYS A 275 -4.58 24.05 4.66
N GLN A 276 -3.58 24.57 5.37
CA GLN A 276 -2.57 25.44 4.76
C GLN A 276 -1.65 24.67 3.81
N ALA A 277 -1.23 23.44 4.18
CA ALA A 277 -0.40 22.59 3.32
C ALA A 277 -1.11 22.23 2.01
N LEU A 278 -2.39 21.87 2.06
CA LEU A 278 -3.20 21.57 0.88
C LEU A 278 -3.24 22.73 -0.12
N LEU A 279 -3.33 23.96 0.38
CA LEU A 279 -3.32 25.16 -0.47
C LEU A 279 -1.92 25.45 -1.02
N ALA A 280 -0.90 25.43 -0.16
CA ALA A 280 0.45 25.83 -0.52
C ALA A 280 1.16 24.84 -1.46
N LEU A 281 0.78 23.55 -1.42
CA LEU A 281 1.48 22.48 -2.14
C LEU A 281 0.70 21.94 -3.33
N LYS A 282 -0.41 22.57 -3.71
CA LYS A 282 -1.34 22.08 -4.74
C LYS A 282 -0.70 21.80 -6.10
N ASP A 283 0.23 22.67 -6.51
CA ASP A 283 0.79 22.66 -7.87
C ASP A 283 2.28 22.23 -7.89
N ILE A 284 2.73 21.51 -6.85
CA ILE A 284 4.10 21.03 -6.78
C ILE A 284 4.20 19.63 -7.39
N ASN A 285 5.07 19.46 -8.39
CA ASN A 285 5.37 18.16 -8.99
C ASN A 285 5.88 17.15 -7.94
N GLY A 286 5.39 15.90 -7.98
CA GLY A 286 5.72 14.87 -7.00
C GLY A 286 4.81 14.87 -5.77
N ILE A 287 3.91 15.86 -5.63
CA ILE A 287 2.89 15.93 -4.58
C ILE A 287 1.52 15.79 -5.20
N ALA A 288 0.72 14.85 -4.69
CA ALA A 288 -0.64 14.63 -5.11
C ALA A 288 -1.63 14.83 -3.96
N GLN A 289 -2.87 15.13 -4.29
CA GLN A 289 -3.98 15.23 -3.35
C GLN A 289 -5.14 14.38 -3.81
N VAL A 290 -5.77 13.64 -2.91
CA VAL A 290 -6.98 12.86 -3.15
C VAL A 290 -8.01 13.15 -2.07
N TYR A 291 -9.23 13.36 -2.50
CA TYR A 291 -10.36 13.64 -1.62
C TYR A 291 -11.30 12.45 -1.61
N LEU A 292 -11.50 11.89 -0.42
CA LEU A 292 -12.47 10.85 -0.15
C LEU A 292 -13.77 11.50 0.35
N ASP A 293 -14.90 10.89 0.04
CA ASP A 293 -16.21 11.42 0.38
C ASP A 293 -17.09 10.39 1.12
N ASP A 294 -18.35 10.74 1.38
CA ASP A 294 -19.32 9.88 2.07
C ASP A 294 -19.58 8.54 1.33
N LYS A 295 -19.29 8.45 0.03
CA LYS A 295 -19.44 7.21 -0.75
C LYS A 295 -18.33 6.22 -0.43
N ASP A 296 -17.19 6.71 0.03
CA ASP A 296 -16.04 5.90 0.45
C ASP A 296 -16.21 5.32 1.87
N VAL A 297 -17.24 5.70 2.62
CA VAL A 297 -17.44 5.23 3.99
C VAL A 297 -17.80 3.75 4.00
N VAL A 298 -16.82 2.93 4.40
CA VAL A 298 -16.93 1.47 4.56
C VAL A 298 -17.25 1.17 6.02
N ARG A 299 -18.50 1.39 6.42
CA ARG A 299 -18.98 1.13 7.79
C ARG A 299 -20.29 0.36 7.77
N HIS A 300 -20.64 -0.21 8.92
CA HIS A 300 -21.94 -0.85 9.12
C HIS A 300 -23.09 0.09 8.74
N ARG A 301 -24.14 -0.43 8.06
CA ARG A 301 -25.28 0.39 7.56
C ARG A 301 -25.93 1.27 8.64
N LEU A 302 -25.92 0.80 9.90
CA LEU A 302 -26.46 1.52 11.03
C LEU A 302 -25.69 2.82 11.34
N ILE A 303 -24.37 2.83 11.18
CA ILE A 303 -23.53 4.01 11.44
C ILE A 303 -23.94 5.18 10.53
N LYS A 304 -24.22 4.91 9.25
CA LYS A 304 -24.72 5.95 8.32
C LYS A 304 -26.03 6.56 8.80
N LYS A 305 -26.93 5.74 9.35
CA LYS A 305 -28.22 6.22 9.90
C LYS A 305 -28.02 7.04 11.17
N ILE A 306 -27.11 6.62 12.06
CA ILE A 306 -26.77 7.34 13.29
C ILE A 306 -26.21 8.72 12.96
N ILE A 307 -25.19 8.79 12.09
CA ILE A 307 -24.60 10.07 11.68
C ILE A 307 -25.65 11.02 11.09
N LYS A 308 -26.54 10.51 10.24
CA LYS A 308 -27.62 11.32 9.66
C LYS A 308 -28.58 11.84 10.72
N ALA A 309 -28.94 11.02 11.71
CA ALA A 309 -29.83 11.41 12.80
C ALA A 309 -29.20 12.49 13.71
N TYR A 310 -27.90 12.39 14.02
CA TYR A 310 -27.22 13.42 14.81
C TYR A 310 -27.07 14.74 14.04
N LYS A 311 -26.77 14.70 12.75
CA LYS A 311 -26.69 15.91 11.91
C LYS A 311 -28.01 16.68 11.85
N SER A 312 -29.17 16.02 11.93
CA SER A 312 -30.46 16.69 11.94
C SER A 312 -30.74 17.45 13.26
N ILE A 313 -30.13 17.03 14.36
CA ILE A 313 -30.24 17.71 15.66
C ILE A 313 -29.31 18.92 15.76
N GLU A 314 -28.13 18.85 15.13
CA GLU A 314 -27.15 19.95 15.13
C GLU A 314 -27.51 21.13 14.23
N THR A 315 -28.53 20.94 13.35
CA THR A 315 -29.05 21.97 12.43
C THR A 315 -30.33 22.66 12.94
N GLU A 316 -30.88 22.23 14.05
CA GLU A 316 -31.91 22.91 14.83
C GLU A 316 -31.27 23.77 15.95
#